data_998b47ec0a9992e619205ad552d4be8a
#
_entry.id   998b47ec0a9992e619205ad552d4be8a
#
_cell.length_a   1.000
_cell.length_b   1.000
_cell.length_c   1.000
_cell.angle_alpha   90.00
_cell.angle_beta   90.00
_cell.angle_gamma   90.00
#
_symmetry.space_group_name_H-M   'P 1'
#
loop_
_entity.id
_entity.type
_entity.pdbx_description
1 polymer ?
#
loop_
_entity_poly.entity_id
_entity_poly.type
_entity_poly.pdbx_seq_one_letter_code
_entity_poly.pdbx_strand_id
1 'polypeptide(L)'
;RTGEFDYYVMALSWSPNWCALEGAAKGSPQCDTKEDHGWVLHGLWPQYHRGWPSFCPTSEQQPQRSLTNTMADIMGTSGLAWYQWKKHGVCSGLSARAYYDLSRKAYESVVRPPVFRKLNKTITLPAFVVEDAFLKANPSLSRDMITITCRAGHIQEARICLSKDLSPVPCGRDVSRDCSLSDAVFEPVN
;
A
#
# COMPACT_ATOMS: atom_id res chain seq x y z
N ARG A 1 -19.90 6.33 9.45
CA ARG A 1 -19.57 5.98 10.86
C ARG A 1 -18.28 5.21 10.93
N THR A 2 -17.48 5.49 11.95
CA THR A 2 -16.28 4.70 12.21
C THR A 2 -16.64 3.24 12.49
N GLY A 3 -15.86 2.30 11.95
CA GLY A 3 -16.09 0.87 12.11
C GLY A 3 -17.12 0.25 11.17
N GLU A 4 -17.86 1.07 10.42
CA GLU A 4 -18.84 0.59 9.44
C GLU A 4 -18.23 0.63 8.06
N PHE A 5 -17.74 -0.53 7.57
CA PHE A 5 -17.19 -0.71 6.24
C PHE A 5 -17.17 -2.21 5.88
N ASP A 6 -16.90 -2.54 4.64
CA ASP A 6 -17.07 -3.92 4.16
C ASP A 6 -15.77 -4.72 4.16
N TYR A 7 -14.65 -4.11 3.75
CA TYR A 7 -13.35 -4.78 3.66
C TYR A 7 -12.22 -3.73 3.69
N TYR A 8 -10.97 -4.20 3.71
CA TYR A 8 -9.80 -3.33 3.62
C TYR A 8 -9.15 -3.42 2.23
N VAL A 9 -8.65 -2.32 1.75
CA VAL A 9 -7.64 -2.28 0.69
C VAL A 9 -6.28 -2.02 1.33
N MET A 10 -5.35 -2.94 1.17
CA MET A 10 -3.95 -2.73 1.52
C MET A 10 -3.21 -2.24 0.27
N ALA A 11 -2.69 -1.02 0.30
CA ALA A 11 -1.95 -0.44 -0.80
C ALA A 11 -0.45 -0.54 -0.53
N LEU A 12 0.28 -1.17 -1.47
CA LEU A 12 1.73 -1.28 -1.45
C LEU A 12 2.29 -0.44 -2.59
N SER A 13 3.09 0.58 -2.27
CA SER A 13 3.73 1.44 -3.28
C SER A 13 5.13 0.92 -3.60
N TRP A 14 5.49 0.91 -4.89
CA TRP A 14 6.87 0.68 -5.27
C TRP A 14 7.67 1.96 -5.05
N SER A 15 8.43 1.99 -3.96
CA SER A 15 9.11 3.20 -3.47
C SER A 15 10.02 3.85 -4.51
N PRO A 16 10.87 3.10 -5.27
CA PRO A 16 11.72 3.73 -6.27
C PRO A 16 10.95 4.52 -7.33
N ASN A 17 9.79 4.04 -7.77
CA ASN A 17 8.96 4.76 -8.74
C ASN A 17 8.35 6.03 -8.14
N TRP A 18 7.85 5.95 -6.90
CA TRP A 18 7.35 7.13 -6.22
C TRP A 18 8.44 8.18 -6.03
N CYS A 19 9.65 7.75 -5.66
CA CYS A 19 10.79 8.66 -5.52
C CYS A 19 11.16 9.31 -6.85
N ALA A 20 11.15 8.55 -7.95
CA ALA A 20 11.43 9.10 -9.28
C ALA A 20 10.39 10.12 -9.73
N LEU A 21 9.10 9.87 -9.43
CA LEU A 21 8.00 10.74 -9.85
C LEU A 21 7.85 11.99 -8.99
N GLU A 22 8.04 11.89 -7.66
CA GLU A 22 7.79 13.03 -6.78
C GLU A 22 8.61 13.04 -5.49
N GLY A 23 8.94 11.89 -4.92
CA GLY A 23 9.50 11.83 -3.57
C GLY A 23 10.88 12.45 -3.44
N ALA A 24 11.77 12.22 -4.42
CA ALA A 24 13.12 12.79 -4.42
C ALA A 24 13.07 14.31 -4.56
N ALA A 25 12.21 14.84 -5.44
CA ALA A 25 12.03 16.28 -5.61
C ALA A 25 11.46 16.95 -4.34
N LYS A 26 10.70 16.23 -3.54
CA LYS A 26 10.18 16.70 -2.25
C LYS A 26 11.17 16.55 -1.12
N GLY A 27 12.34 15.96 -1.36
CA GLY A 27 13.32 15.68 -0.32
C GLY A 27 12.84 14.66 0.73
N SER A 28 11.98 13.72 0.34
CA SER A 28 11.45 12.73 1.28
C SER A 28 12.56 11.84 1.82
N PRO A 29 12.63 11.64 3.16
CA PRO A 29 13.59 10.70 3.75
C PRO A 29 13.45 9.27 3.24
N GLN A 30 12.25 8.88 2.77
CA GLN A 30 12.00 7.57 2.16
C GLN A 30 12.90 7.34 0.93
N CYS A 31 13.29 8.41 0.24
CA CYS A 31 14.09 8.35 -0.99
C CYS A 31 15.60 8.45 -0.74
N ASP A 32 16.03 8.49 0.52
CA ASP A 32 17.44 8.40 0.85
C ASP A 32 18.00 7.06 0.39
N THR A 33 19.10 7.08 -0.35
CA THR A 33 19.73 5.87 -0.91
C THR A 33 20.13 4.84 0.14
N LYS A 34 20.26 5.25 1.40
CA LYS A 34 20.55 4.35 2.53
C LYS A 34 19.36 3.57 3.01
N GLU A 35 18.13 4.01 2.71
CA GLU A 35 16.91 3.39 3.19
C GLU A 35 16.53 2.13 2.40
N ASP A 36 16.88 2.06 1.15
CA ASP A 36 16.77 0.87 0.31
C ASP A 36 15.35 0.26 0.26
N HIS A 37 14.32 1.10 0.28
CA HIS A 37 12.92 0.66 0.27
C HIS A 37 12.50 0.10 -1.09
N GLY A 38 11.80 -1.05 -1.06
CA GLY A 38 11.10 -1.63 -2.21
C GLY A 38 9.59 -1.36 -2.14
N TRP A 39 8.81 -2.40 -1.87
CA TRP A 39 7.39 -2.25 -1.62
C TRP A 39 7.18 -1.73 -0.20
N VAL A 40 6.62 -0.53 -0.08
CA VAL A 40 6.27 0.08 1.21
C VAL A 40 4.75 0.09 1.39
N LEU A 41 4.30 0.04 2.63
CA LEU A 41 2.88 0.16 2.95
C LEU A 41 2.45 1.61 2.81
N HIS A 42 1.65 1.91 1.80
CA HIS A 42 1.00 3.21 1.67
C HIS A 42 -0.10 3.35 2.72
N GLY A 43 -0.93 2.35 2.87
CA GLY A 43 -1.97 2.35 3.89
C GLY A 43 -2.83 1.10 3.89
N LEU A 44 -3.65 1.00 4.93
CA LEU A 44 -4.70 -0.01 5.07
C LEU A 44 -6.02 0.75 5.15
N TRP A 45 -6.81 0.68 4.09
CA TRP A 45 -7.96 1.57 3.88
C TRP A 45 -9.28 0.84 4.07
N PRO A 46 -10.10 1.22 5.05
CA PRO A 46 -11.49 0.78 5.07
C PRO A 46 -12.20 1.12 3.77
N GLN A 47 -12.95 0.18 3.24
CA GLN A 47 -13.57 0.26 1.94
C GLN A 47 -15.01 -0.23 2.01
N TYR A 48 -15.92 0.42 1.27
CA TYR A 48 -17.25 -0.12 0.99
C TYR A 48 -17.19 -0.96 -0.29
N HIS A 49 -18.21 -1.76 -0.55
CA HIS A 49 -18.34 -2.43 -1.85
C HIS A 49 -18.37 -1.42 -3.01
N ARG A 50 -18.79 -0.19 -2.72
CA ARG A 50 -18.71 0.94 -3.63
C ARG A 50 -18.32 2.19 -2.84
N GLY A 51 -17.16 2.78 -3.20
CA GLY A 51 -16.61 3.93 -2.49
C GLY A 51 -15.92 3.57 -1.18
N TRP A 52 -15.57 4.58 -0.44
CA TRP A 52 -14.82 4.41 0.82
C TRP A 52 -15.12 5.56 1.78
N PRO A 53 -15.08 5.30 3.10
CA PRO A 53 -15.13 6.36 4.10
C PRO A 53 -13.77 7.05 4.22
N SER A 54 -13.77 8.31 4.61
CA SER A 54 -12.55 9.05 4.92
C SER A 54 -12.81 10.11 5.97
N PHE A 55 -11.80 10.43 6.76
CA PHE A 55 -11.84 11.47 7.79
C PHE A 55 -13.03 11.31 8.75
N CYS A 56 -13.32 10.07 9.16
CA CYS A 56 -14.48 9.79 10.02
C CYS A 56 -14.32 10.44 11.39
N PRO A 57 -15.39 10.99 11.98
CA PRO A 57 -15.38 11.42 13.38
C PRO A 57 -15.09 10.22 14.28
N THR A 58 -14.19 10.41 15.25
CA THR A 58 -13.82 9.39 16.22
C THR A 58 -13.54 10.01 17.57
N SER A 59 -13.82 9.26 18.64
CA SER A 59 -13.41 9.62 20.00
C SER A 59 -12.00 9.10 20.35
N GLU A 60 -11.37 8.33 19.43
CA GLU A 60 -10.03 7.80 19.65
C GLU A 60 -9.00 8.92 19.66
N GLN A 61 -7.98 8.76 20.52
CA GLN A 61 -6.90 9.72 20.62
C GLN A 61 -6.01 9.68 19.38
N GLN A 62 -5.52 10.84 19.00
CA GLN A 62 -4.53 10.96 17.94
C GLN A 62 -3.21 10.31 18.37
N PRO A 63 -2.50 9.63 17.44
CA PRO A 63 -1.24 9.00 17.78
C PRO A 63 -0.16 10.03 18.10
N GLN A 64 0.63 9.74 19.11
CA GLN A 64 1.82 10.50 19.42
C GLN A 64 2.93 10.18 18.40
N ARG A 65 3.90 11.08 18.27
CA ARG A 65 5.02 10.91 17.35
C ARG A 65 5.81 9.63 17.60
N SER A 66 5.98 9.22 18.86
CA SER A 66 6.63 7.95 19.20
C SER A 66 5.93 6.75 18.54
N LEU A 67 4.60 6.79 18.44
CA LEU A 67 3.84 5.71 17.82
C LEU A 67 3.93 5.78 16.28
N THR A 68 3.78 6.95 15.68
CA THR A 68 3.91 7.11 14.22
C THR A 68 5.32 6.76 13.74
N ASN A 69 6.34 7.07 14.52
CA ASN A 69 7.73 6.71 14.21
C ASN A 69 7.94 5.19 14.10
N THR A 70 7.19 4.38 14.87
CA THR A 70 7.30 2.91 14.78
C THR A 70 6.88 2.36 13.44
N MET A 71 6.13 3.14 12.63
CA MET A 71 5.63 2.70 11.33
C MET A 71 6.55 3.09 10.16
N ALA A 72 7.57 3.90 10.41
CA ALA A 72 8.45 4.42 9.35
C ALA A 72 9.21 3.31 8.61
N ASP A 73 9.51 2.20 9.28
CA ASP A 73 10.20 1.05 8.68
C ASP A 73 9.42 0.43 7.50
N ILE A 74 8.10 0.32 7.62
CA ILE A 74 7.26 -0.27 6.56
C ILE A 74 6.53 0.77 5.71
N MET A 75 6.32 1.98 6.22
CA MET A 75 5.58 3.05 5.52
C MET A 75 6.50 4.10 4.90
N GLY A 76 7.78 4.11 5.26
CA GLY A 76 8.76 5.05 4.73
C GLY A 76 8.95 6.30 5.59
N THR A 77 7.89 6.88 6.12
CA THR A 77 7.96 8.06 7.01
C THR A 77 6.88 8.02 8.09
N SER A 78 7.16 8.66 9.23
CA SER A 78 6.17 8.88 10.29
C SER A 78 5.05 9.84 9.86
N GLY A 79 5.36 10.79 8.97
CA GLY A 79 4.36 11.72 8.43
C GLY A 79 3.28 11.01 7.61
N LEU A 80 3.66 10.00 6.84
CA LEU A 80 2.68 9.17 6.12
C LEU A 80 1.81 8.40 7.11
N ALA A 81 2.40 7.80 8.15
CA ALA A 81 1.65 7.08 9.17
C ALA A 81 0.60 7.99 9.83
N TRP A 82 0.96 9.22 10.17
CA TRP A 82 0.04 10.21 10.72
C TRP A 82 -1.11 10.52 9.75
N TYR A 83 -0.79 10.79 8.48
CA TYR A 83 -1.81 11.12 7.47
C TYR A 83 -2.76 9.95 7.23
N GLN A 84 -2.24 8.73 7.18
CA GLN A 84 -3.05 7.52 6.98
C GLN A 84 -4.02 7.28 8.15
N TRP A 85 -3.58 7.53 9.38
CA TRP A 85 -4.50 7.52 10.52
C TRP A 85 -5.61 8.56 10.36
N LYS A 86 -5.22 9.80 10.09
CA LYS A 86 -6.15 10.93 10.00
C LYS A 86 -7.22 10.71 8.94
N LYS A 87 -6.85 10.14 7.80
CA LYS A 87 -7.77 9.93 6.67
C LYS A 87 -8.53 8.61 6.75
N HIS A 88 -7.84 7.54 7.05
CA HIS A 88 -8.37 6.17 6.93
C HIS A 88 -8.51 5.44 8.27
N GLY A 89 -7.52 5.54 9.12
CA GLY A 89 -7.51 4.81 10.39
C GLY A 89 -8.69 5.19 11.28
N VAL A 90 -9.05 6.45 11.28
CA VAL A 90 -10.23 6.97 12.03
C VAL A 90 -11.53 6.32 11.59
N CYS A 91 -11.58 5.71 10.41
CA CYS A 91 -12.77 5.01 9.90
C CYS A 91 -12.79 3.52 10.26
N SER A 92 -11.70 2.99 10.80
CA SER A 92 -11.56 1.56 11.11
C SER A 92 -12.33 1.11 12.36
N GLY A 93 -12.71 2.03 13.22
CA GLY A 93 -13.30 1.71 14.53
C GLY A 93 -12.27 1.29 15.58
N LEU A 94 -10.97 1.36 15.24
CA LEU A 94 -9.87 0.95 16.11
C LEU A 94 -9.18 2.18 16.71
N SER A 95 -8.45 1.97 17.82
CA SER A 95 -7.48 2.95 18.30
C SER A 95 -6.33 3.09 17.30
N ALA A 96 -5.57 4.17 17.38
CA ALA A 96 -4.41 4.38 16.50
C ALA A 96 -3.41 3.23 16.63
N ARG A 97 -3.11 2.79 17.86
CA ARG A 97 -2.21 1.66 18.09
C ARG A 97 -2.72 0.38 17.45
N ALA A 98 -4.00 0.07 17.66
CA ALA A 98 -4.60 -1.15 17.09
C ALA A 98 -4.65 -1.08 15.56
N TYR A 99 -4.92 0.09 14.98
CA TYR A 99 -4.89 0.29 13.54
C TYR A 99 -3.49 0.08 12.96
N TYR A 100 -2.45 0.62 13.60
CA TYR A 100 -1.07 0.42 13.14
C TYR A 100 -0.62 -1.04 13.30
N ASP A 101 -1.00 -1.69 14.41
CA ASP A 101 -0.70 -3.12 14.60
C ASP A 101 -1.38 -3.97 13.52
N LEU A 102 -2.63 -3.67 13.17
CA LEU A 102 -3.34 -4.36 12.10
C LEU A 102 -2.71 -4.08 10.74
N SER A 103 -2.30 -2.85 10.48
CA SER A 103 -1.62 -2.45 9.25
C SER A 103 -0.30 -3.22 9.07
N ARG A 104 0.46 -3.40 10.14
CA ARG A 104 1.69 -4.21 10.11
C ARG A 104 1.39 -5.69 9.85
N LYS A 105 0.38 -6.23 10.52
CA LYS A 105 -0.05 -7.62 10.27
C LYS A 105 -0.48 -7.84 8.83
N ALA A 106 -1.22 -6.91 8.26
CA ALA A 106 -1.62 -6.96 6.85
C ALA A 106 -0.40 -6.96 5.93
N TYR A 107 0.55 -6.05 6.17
CA TYR A 107 1.78 -5.97 5.40
C TYR A 107 2.60 -7.27 5.47
N GLU A 108 2.72 -7.85 6.66
CA GLU A 108 3.46 -9.09 6.88
C GLU A 108 2.73 -10.32 6.31
N SER A 109 1.39 -10.27 6.18
CA SER A 109 0.59 -11.40 5.70
C SER A 109 0.74 -11.67 4.19
N VAL A 110 1.27 -10.70 3.44
CA VAL A 110 1.46 -10.81 1.99
C VAL A 110 2.95 -10.87 1.68
N VAL A 111 3.35 -11.90 0.94
CA VAL A 111 4.73 -12.02 0.45
C VAL A 111 4.93 -11.02 -0.69
N ARG A 112 5.84 -10.08 -0.50
CA ARG A 112 6.24 -9.14 -1.54
C ARG A 112 7.27 -9.82 -2.43
N PRO A 113 7.02 -9.95 -3.75
CA PRO A 113 7.90 -10.75 -4.62
C PRO A 113 9.35 -10.26 -4.56
N PRO A 114 10.30 -11.11 -4.18
CA PRO A 114 11.70 -10.69 -4.03
C PRO A 114 12.38 -10.40 -5.38
N VAL A 115 11.81 -10.84 -6.49
CA VAL A 115 12.39 -10.66 -7.82
C VAL A 115 12.61 -9.19 -8.18
N PHE A 116 11.75 -8.29 -7.70
CA PHE A 116 11.86 -6.87 -8.03
C PHE A 116 13.04 -6.18 -7.35
N ARG A 117 13.51 -6.72 -6.23
CA ARG A 117 14.69 -6.18 -5.54
C ARG A 117 16.01 -6.57 -6.22
N LYS A 118 15.96 -7.50 -7.16
CA LYS A 118 17.13 -7.97 -7.91
C LYS A 118 17.43 -7.12 -9.15
N LEU A 119 16.55 -6.19 -9.49
CA LEU A 119 16.77 -5.29 -10.62
C LEU A 119 17.94 -4.36 -10.34
N ASN A 120 18.82 -4.21 -11.34
CA ASN A 120 19.99 -3.34 -11.26
C ASN A 120 19.93 -2.15 -12.22
N LYS A 121 18.84 -2.03 -12.97
CA LYS A 121 18.60 -0.94 -13.92
C LYS A 121 17.11 -0.71 -14.09
N THR A 122 16.75 0.47 -14.58
CA THR A 122 15.39 0.79 -15.00
C THR A 122 14.97 -0.15 -16.13
N ILE A 123 13.78 -0.73 -16.00
CA ILE A 123 13.18 -1.57 -17.04
C ILE A 123 11.77 -1.09 -17.36
N THR A 124 11.23 -1.58 -18.46
CA THR A 124 9.79 -1.52 -18.74
C THR A 124 9.23 -2.93 -18.76
N LEU A 125 8.00 -3.09 -18.32
CA LEU A 125 7.31 -4.37 -18.32
C LEU A 125 5.80 -4.16 -18.38
N PRO A 126 5.05 -5.17 -18.88
CA PRO A 126 3.61 -5.13 -18.77
C PRO A 126 3.17 -5.15 -17.31
N ALA A 127 2.14 -4.34 -16.97
CA ALA A 127 1.63 -4.28 -15.61
C ALA A 127 1.17 -5.66 -15.09
N PHE A 128 0.62 -6.52 -15.97
CA PHE A 128 0.19 -7.86 -15.58
C PHE A 128 1.34 -8.75 -15.08
N VAL A 129 2.59 -8.48 -15.47
CA VAL A 129 3.75 -9.22 -14.98
C VAL A 129 3.96 -8.98 -13.49
N VAL A 130 3.69 -7.77 -13.01
CA VAL A 130 3.75 -7.45 -11.58
C VAL A 130 2.65 -8.21 -10.83
N GLU A 131 1.44 -8.20 -11.36
CA GLU A 131 0.32 -8.98 -10.78
C GLU A 131 0.67 -10.48 -10.70
N ASP A 132 1.17 -11.05 -11.80
CA ASP A 132 1.57 -12.46 -11.85
C ASP A 132 2.62 -12.80 -10.79
N ALA A 133 3.58 -11.90 -10.56
CA ALA A 133 4.60 -12.10 -9.54
C ALA A 133 4.00 -12.17 -8.14
N PHE A 134 3.03 -11.30 -7.82
CA PHE A 134 2.31 -11.37 -6.54
C PHE A 134 1.49 -12.64 -6.41
N LEU A 135 0.79 -13.06 -7.46
CA LEU A 135 0.00 -14.30 -7.44
C LEU A 135 0.87 -15.53 -7.25
N LYS A 136 2.03 -15.57 -7.88
CA LYS A 136 2.99 -16.66 -7.74
C LYS A 136 3.54 -16.74 -6.32
N ALA A 137 3.83 -15.60 -5.70
CA ALA A 137 4.38 -15.54 -4.33
C ALA A 137 3.31 -15.78 -3.26
N ASN A 138 2.02 -15.62 -3.59
CA ASN A 138 0.90 -15.71 -2.65
C ASN A 138 -0.20 -16.62 -3.20
N PRO A 139 -0.11 -17.96 -2.98
CA PRO A 139 -1.08 -18.90 -3.55
C PRO A 139 -2.53 -18.69 -3.12
N SER A 140 -2.77 -18.00 -2.00
CA SER A 140 -4.11 -17.66 -1.54
C SER A 140 -4.76 -16.50 -2.30
N LEU A 141 -4.00 -15.77 -3.12
CA LEU A 141 -4.52 -14.66 -3.94
C LEU A 141 -5.00 -15.18 -5.30
N SER A 142 -6.13 -14.66 -5.75
CA SER A 142 -6.58 -14.76 -7.13
C SER A 142 -6.63 -13.36 -7.75
N ARG A 143 -6.76 -13.29 -9.08
CA ARG A 143 -6.70 -12.01 -9.82
C ARG A 143 -7.73 -10.99 -9.39
N ASP A 144 -8.88 -11.42 -8.91
CA ASP A 144 -9.96 -10.56 -8.44
C ASP A 144 -9.70 -9.95 -7.05
N MET A 145 -8.63 -10.37 -6.39
CA MET A 145 -8.24 -9.90 -5.05
C MET A 145 -7.09 -8.89 -5.05
N ILE A 146 -6.53 -8.62 -6.22
CA ILE A 146 -5.39 -7.70 -6.39
C ILE A 146 -5.59 -6.82 -7.61
N THR A 147 -5.11 -5.59 -7.51
CA THR A 147 -5.10 -4.62 -8.61
C THR A 147 -3.73 -3.95 -8.66
N ILE A 148 -3.15 -3.84 -9.86
CA ILE A 148 -1.93 -3.07 -10.10
C ILE A 148 -2.32 -1.74 -10.70
N THR A 149 -1.88 -0.64 -10.09
CA THR A 149 -2.11 0.70 -10.60
C THR A 149 -0.86 1.28 -11.23
N CYS A 150 -1.06 2.19 -12.18
CA CYS A 150 0.02 2.96 -12.83
C CYS A 150 -0.23 4.45 -12.67
N ARG A 151 0.84 5.22 -12.70
CA ARG A 151 0.81 6.68 -12.71
C ARG A 151 1.95 7.20 -13.58
N ALA A 152 1.62 8.12 -14.49
CA ALA A 152 2.61 8.73 -15.39
C ALA A 152 3.53 7.70 -16.07
N GLY A 153 2.95 6.60 -16.55
CA GLY A 153 3.68 5.54 -17.24
C GLY A 153 4.48 4.60 -16.34
N HIS A 154 4.39 4.75 -15.02
CA HIS A 154 5.13 3.94 -14.04
C HIS A 154 4.19 3.01 -13.29
N ILE A 155 4.66 1.82 -12.91
CA ILE A 155 3.99 1.01 -11.90
C ILE A 155 3.91 1.83 -10.61
N GLN A 156 2.70 1.99 -10.08
CA GLN A 156 2.48 2.77 -8.87
C GLN A 156 2.29 1.89 -7.64
N GLU A 157 1.23 1.09 -7.61
CA GLU A 157 0.84 0.32 -6.44
C GLU A 157 0.34 -1.07 -6.79
N ALA A 158 0.53 -1.99 -5.85
CA ALA A 158 -0.22 -3.23 -5.76
C ALA A 158 -1.25 -3.04 -4.64
N ARG A 159 -2.53 -3.13 -4.96
CA ARG A 159 -3.64 -3.00 -4.02
C ARG A 159 -4.27 -4.36 -3.81
N ILE A 160 -4.27 -4.83 -2.57
CA ILE A 160 -4.75 -6.16 -2.21
C ILE A 160 -5.95 -6.02 -1.29
N CYS A 161 -7.03 -6.70 -1.61
CA CYS A 161 -8.28 -6.64 -0.87
C CYS A 161 -8.32 -7.74 0.19
N LEU A 162 -8.58 -7.31 1.43
CA LEU A 162 -8.53 -8.16 2.62
C LEU A 162 -9.83 -7.97 3.41
N SER A 163 -10.36 -9.05 3.97
CA SER A 163 -11.44 -8.97 4.94
C SER A 163 -10.97 -8.29 6.22
N LYS A 164 -11.90 -8.02 7.14
CA LYS A 164 -11.56 -7.39 8.43
C LYS A 164 -10.61 -8.26 9.27
N ASP A 165 -10.60 -9.57 9.06
CA ASP A 165 -9.65 -10.50 9.67
C ASP A 165 -8.42 -10.79 8.81
N LEU A 166 -8.21 -9.96 7.77
CA LEU A 166 -7.04 -10.00 6.87
C LEU A 166 -6.95 -11.22 5.95
N SER A 167 -8.04 -11.91 5.68
CA SER A 167 -8.10 -12.94 4.65
C SER A 167 -8.29 -12.30 3.27
N PRO A 168 -7.62 -12.75 2.21
CA PRO A 168 -7.86 -12.23 0.87
C PRO A 168 -9.32 -12.37 0.44
N VAL A 169 -9.89 -11.32 -0.13
CA VAL A 169 -11.28 -11.27 -0.63
C VAL A 169 -11.33 -10.57 -1.98
N PRO A 170 -12.35 -10.84 -2.81
CA PRO A 170 -12.52 -10.10 -4.07
C PRO A 170 -12.65 -8.59 -3.83
N CYS A 171 -12.01 -7.81 -4.69
CA CYS A 171 -12.11 -6.36 -4.68
C CYS A 171 -13.46 -5.89 -5.23
N GLY A 172 -13.98 -4.77 -4.72
CA GLY A 172 -15.11 -4.09 -5.32
C GLY A 172 -14.76 -3.56 -6.72
N ARG A 173 -15.78 -3.28 -7.53
CA ARG A 173 -15.60 -2.84 -8.91
C ARG A 173 -14.82 -1.54 -9.06
N ASP A 174 -14.94 -0.64 -8.11
CA ASP A 174 -14.25 0.65 -8.11
C ASP A 174 -12.77 0.53 -7.75
N VAL A 175 -12.37 -0.55 -7.08
CA VAL A 175 -10.96 -0.87 -6.78
C VAL A 175 -10.35 -1.69 -7.92
N SER A 176 -11.10 -2.60 -8.49
CA SER A 176 -10.66 -3.55 -9.53
C SER A 176 -10.48 -2.85 -10.88
N ARG A 177 -9.44 -2.01 -10.99
CA ARG A 177 -9.12 -1.22 -12.17
C ARG A 177 -7.65 -1.37 -12.51
N ASP A 178 -7.30 -2.50 -13.11
CA ASP A 178 -5.92 -2.81 -13.46
C ASP A 178 -5.35 -1.85 -14.50
N CYS A 179 -4.11 -1.45 -14.27
CA CYS A 179 -3.30 -0.79 -15.29
C CYS A 179 -3.13 -1.73 -16.49
N SER A 180 -3.37 -1.22 -17.68
CA SER A 180 -3.30 -1.98 -18.93
C SER A 180 -2.03 -1.70 -19.74
N LEU A 181 -1.06 -0.94 -19.18
CA LEU A 181 0.18 -0.63 -19.88
C LEU A 181 1.00 -1.90 -20.13
N SER A 182 1.54 -2.01 -21.32
CA SER A 182 2.47 -3.08 -21.71
C SER A 182 3.93 -2.70 -21.48
N ASP A 183 4.21 -1.43 -21.23
CA ASP A 183 5.54 -0.84 -21.13
C ASP A 183 5.65 0.09 -19.91
N ALA A 184 5.08 -0.32 -18.79
CA ALA A 184 5.15 0.45 -17.55
C ALA A 184 6.60 0.48 -17.02
N VAL A 185 7.04 1.66 -16.61
CA VAL A 185 8.39 1.87 -16.06
C VAL A 185 8.48 1.29 -14.66
N PHE A 186 9.61 0.64 -14.39
CA PHE A 186 9.93 0.05 -13.09
C PHE A 186 11.38 0.38 -12.75
N GLU A 187 11.58 1.21 -11.74
CA GLU A 187 12.89 1.65 -11.27
C GLU A 187 13.50 0.62 -10.31
N PRO A 188 14.82 0.43 -10.33
CA PRO A 188 15.46 -0.47 -9.36
C PRO A 188 15.54 0.15 -7.96
N VAL A 189 15.62 -0.71 -6.96
CA VAL A 189 16.05 -0.31 -5.62
C VAL A 189 17.53 0.10 -5.69
N ASN A 190 17.92 1.21 -5.05
CA ASN A 190 19.29 1.73 -5.07
C ASN A 190 20.26 0.89 -4.24
#